data_e7a57c8e3730d684451722c33e26d16f
#
_entry.id   e7a57c8e3730d684451722c33e26d16f
#
_cell.length_a   1.000
_cell.length_b   1.000
_cell.length_c   1.000
_cell.angle_alpha   90.00
_cell.angle_beta   90.00
_cell.angle_gamma   90.00
#
_symmetry.space_group_name_H-M   'P 1'
#
loop_
_entity.id
_entity.type
_entity.pdbx_description
1 polymer ?
#
loop_
_entity_poly.entity_id
_entity_poly.type
_entity_poly.pdbx_seq_one_letter_code
_entity_poly.pdbx_strand_id
1 'polypeptide(L)'
;RKNTGAITYKFIVRKVGEAYDKFAPYSFKKIREKVKELGMEYTPKQYTVQVIMFAGAAFIVSYLYFYSIIISIFYVVVAVLVIPYLAYLRCKRVYSEFIFEQIQVYTTNTIMEFAVTESFVKSLEGVYSSGVLEDPVLSDVKQMIDMSYVNGSVKESIEYMDKKYDYHIVKNMHQLFYQITQEGSLDAKDTLDAMLVDIDALVEGVYRDRMDRSAFH
;
A
#
# COMPACT_ATOMS: atom_id res chain seq x y z
N ARG A 1 24.27 17.40 -42.03
CA ARG A 1 25.19 16.52 -41.22
C ARG A 1 24.88 16.47 -39.68
N LYS A 2 24.06 17.39 -39.15
CA LYS A 2 23.74 17.42 -37.70
C LYS A 2 22.66 16.40 -37.22
N ASN A 3 21.88 15.82 -38.12
CA ASN A 3 20.76 14.95 -37.75
C ASN A 3 21.11 13.45 -37.58
N THR A 4 22.20 12.98 -38.13
CA THR A 4 22.53 11.56 -38.10
C THR A 4 22.95 11.11 -36.70
N GLY A 5 23.72 11.93 -35.98
CA GLY A 5 24.15 11.62 -34.60
C GLY A 5 22.98 11.55 -33.62
N ALA A 6 22.01 12.46 -33.74
CA ALA A 6 20.82 12.46 -32.86
C ALA A 6 19.90 11.26 -33.13
N ILE A 7 19.79 10.82 -34.37
CA ILE A 7 19.01 9.63 -34.77
C ILE A 7 19.70 8.37 -34.23
N THR A 8 21.01 8.25 -34.39
CA THR A 8 21.80 7.13 -33.87
C THR A 8 21.73 7.04 -32.33
N TYR A 9 21.87 8.18 -31.65
CA TYR A 9 21.75 8.24 -30.20
C TYR A 9 20.35 7.76 -29.71
N LYS A 10 19.28 8.28 -30.30
CA LYS A 10 17.91 7.84 -30.00
C LYS A 10 17.69 6.35 -30.27
N PHE A 11 18.27 5.83 -31.35
CA PHE A 11 18.17 4.41 -31.67
C PHE A 11 18.90 3.54 -30.63
N ILE A 12 20.11 3.92 -30.23
CA ILE A 12 20.91 3.21 -29.22
C ILE A 12 20.18 3.25 -27.87
N VAL A 13 19.71 4.42 -27.43
CA VAL A 13 18.99 4.57 -26.17
C VAL A 13 17.72 3.72 -26.16
N ARG A 14 16.99 3.68 -27.27
CA ARG A 14 15.81 2.82 -27.38
C ARG A 14 16.16 1.33 -27.32
N LYS A 15 17.19 0.89 -28.04
CA LYS A 15 17.65 -0.51 -28.04
C LYS A 15 18.17 -0.95 -26.67
N VAL A 16 18.92 -0.10 -26.00
CA VAL A 16 19.39 -0.35 -24.61
C VAL A 16 18.20 -0.39 -23.65
N GLY A 17 17.24 0.52 -23.79
CA GLY A 17 16.02 0.53 -23.00
C GLY A 17 15.17 -0.74 -23.21
N GLU A 18 14.97 -1.17 -24.45
CA GLU A 18 14.26 -2.40 -24.79
C GLU A 18 14.96 -3.66 -24.21
N ALA A 19 16.29 -3.70 -24.31
CA ALA A 19 17.10 -4.78 -23.73
C ALA A 19 17.02 -4.76 -22.20
N TYR A 20 17.14 -3.57 -21.59
CA TYR A 20 16.99 -3.41 -20.14
C TYR A 20 15.62 -3.85 -19.65
N ASP A 21 14.54 -3.44 -20.31
CA ASP A 21 13.18 -3.85 -19.97
C ASP A 21 12.95 -5.37 -20.11
N LYS A 22 13.66 -6.01 -21.05
CA LYS A 22 13.57 -7.45 -21.26
C LYS A 22 14.32 -8.25 -20.20
N PHE A 23 15.53 -7.83 -19.83
CA PHE A 23 16.42 -8.58 -18.95
C PHE A 23 16.33 -8.17 -17.49
N ALA A 24 16.02 -6.90 -17.20
CA ALA A 24 15.87 -6.44 -15.81
C ALA A 24 14.56 -6.94 -15.20
N PRO A 25 14.60 -7.67 -14.08
CA PRO A 25 13.38 -8.14 -13.40
C PRO A 25 12.53 -6.99 -12.86
N TYR A 26 13.15 -5.82 -12.63
CA TYR A 26 12.52 -4.62 -12.06
C TYR A 26 12.81 -3.37 -12.91
N SER A 27 12.49 -3.40 -14.20
CA SER A 27 12.57 -2.21 -15.04
C SER A 27 11.55 -1.15 -14.61
N PHE A 28 11.78 0.11 -14.98
CA PHE A 28 10.85 1.21 -14.69
C PHE A 28 9.41 0.89 -15.12
N LYS A 29 9.23 0.30 -16.30
CA LYS A 29 7.91 -0.08 -16.81
C LYS A 29 7.21 -1.09 -15.89
N LYS A 30 7.91 -2.16 -15.49
CA LYS A 30 7.38 -3.20 -14.60
C LYS A 30 7.06 -2.64 -13.20
N ILE A 31 7.92 -1.78 -12.67
CA ILE A 31 7.68 -1.12 -11.38
C ILE A 31 6.50 -0.18 -11.46
N ARG A 32 6.41 0.63 -12.52
CA ARG A 32 5.29 1.54 -12.74
C ARG A 32 3.95 0.81 -12.81
N GLU A 33 3.90 -0.32 -13.50
CA GLU A 33 2.71 -1.18 -13.58
C GLU A 33 2.32 -1.69 -12.18
N LYS A 34 3.28 -2.25 -11.44
CA LYS A 34 3.04 -2.76 -10.07
C LYS A 34 2.64 -1.66 -9.08
N VAL A 35 3.26 -0.49 -9.16
CA VAL A 35 2.92 0.66 -8.30
C VAL A 35 1.54 1.20 -8.65
N LYS A 36 1.16 1.19 -9.93
CA LYS A 36 -0.18 1.56 -10.39
C LYS A 36 -1.25 0.57 -9.90
N GLU A 37 -0.94 -0.71 -9.88
CA GLU A 37 -1.81 -1.74 -9.27
C GLU A 37 -2.06 -1.46 -7.78
N LEU A 38 -1.11 -0.83 -7.10
CA LEU A 38 -1.22 -0.40 -5.71
C LEU A 38 -1.93 0.96 -5.54
N GLY A 39 -2.44 1.57 -6.62
CA GLY A 39 -3.11 2.88 -6.59
C GLY A 39 -2.17 4.08 -6.39
N MET A 40 -0.85 3.90 -6.52
CA MET A 40 0.13 4.97 -6.36
C MET A 40 0.73 5.41 -7.70
N GLU A 41 1.12 6.68 -7.81
CA GLU A 41 1.84 7.20 -8.97
C GLU A 41 3.35 7.21 -8.72
N TYR A 42 4.10 6.60 -9.65
CA TYR A 42 5.55 6.63 -9.65
C TYR A 42 6.06 7.33 -10.90
N THR A 43 6.63 8.52 -10.73
CA THR A 43 6.99 9.36 -11.88
C THR A 43 8.32 8.93 -12.50
N PRO A 44 8.46 8.98 -13.85
CA PRO A 44 9.71 8.70 -14.54
C PRO A 44 10.88 9.58 -14.05
N LYS A 45 10.58 10.80 -13.65
CA LYS A 45 11.57 11.76 -13.14
C LYS A 45 12.18 11.29 -11.81
N GLN A 46 11.35 10.84 -10.87
CA GLN A 46 11.83 10.31 -9.59
C GLN A 46 12.71 9.08 -9.79
N TYR A 47 12.28 8.17 -10.65
CA TYR A 47 13.06 6.98 -11.00
C TYR A 47 14.42 7.34 -11.59
N THR A 48 14.46 8.23 -12.60
CA THR A 48 15.69 8.63 -13.29
C THR A 48 16.67 9.30 -12.33
N VAL A 49 16.19 10.21 -11.46
CA VAL A 49 17.02 10.88 -10.48
C VAL A 49 17.62 9.88 -9.48
N GLN A 50 16.83 8.94 -8.99
CA GLN A 50 17.31 7.90 -8.08
C GLN A 50 18.39 7.02 -8.75
N VAL A 51 18.15 6.54 -9.96
CA VAL A 51 19.11 5.70 -10.69
C VAL A 51 20.43 6.45 -10.94
N ILE A 52 20.38 7.70 -11.38
CA ILE A 52 21.59 8.50 -11.66
C ILE A 52 22.36 8.75 -10.35
N MET A 53 21.68 9.13 -9.29
CA MET A 53 22.32 9.44 -8.02
C MET A 53 23.03 8.21 -7.42
N PHE A 54 22.35 7.07 -7.39
CA PHE A 54 22.93 5.85 -6.82
C PHE A 54 23.98 5.21 -7.73
N ALA A 55 23.80 5.26 -9.06
CA ALA A 55 24.82 4.80 -10.01
C ALA A 55 26.09 5.63 -9.90
N GLY A 56 25.97 6.96 -9.78
CA GLY A 56 27.10 7.86 -9.55
C GLY A 56 27.81 7.58 -8.22
N ALA A 57 27.07 7.42 -7.13
CA ALA A 57 27.63 7.06 -5.83
C ALA A 57 28.34 5.70 -5.87
N ALA A 58 27.75 4.69 -6.48
CA ALA A 58 28.35 3.37 -6.63
C ALA A 58 29.66 3.43 -7.46
N PHE A 59 29.68 4.23 -8.52
CA PHE A 59 30.87 4.44 -9.32
C PHE A 59 32.00 5.10 -8.49
N ILE A 60 31.72 6.20 -7.82
CA ILE A 60 32.70 6.94 -7.02
C ILE A 60 33.28 6.05 -5.91
N VAL A 61 32.43 5.39 -5.13
CA VAL A 61 32.87 4.53 -4.03
C VAL A 61 33.70 3.36 -4.55
N SER A 62 33.25 2.69 -5.61
CA SER A 62 33.98 1.55 -6.17
C SER A 62 35.31 1.96 -6.78
N TYR A 63 35.36 3.12 -7.47
CA TYR A 63 36.61 3.62 -8.03
C TYR A 63 37.63 4.02 -6.97
N LEU A 64 37.20 4.68 -5.91
CA LEU A 64 38.08 5.05 -4.81
C LEU A 64 38.65 3.84 -4.05
N TYR A 65 37.89 2.74 -4.00
CA TYR A 65 38.32 1.53 -3.30
C TYR A 65 39.21 0.61 -4.17
N PHE A 66 38.83 0.40 -5.43
CA PHE A 66 39.53 -0.57 -6.28
C PHE A 66 40.50 0.04 -7.28
N TYR A 67 40.47 1.36 -7.51
CA TYR A 67 41.23 2.09 -8.54
C TYR A 67 41.14 1.46 -9.94
N SER A 68 40.02 0.78 -10.23
CA SER A 68 39.77 0.07 -11.47
C SER A 68 38.43 0.48 -12.08
N ILE A 69 38.46 1.00 -13.30
CA ILE A 69 37.27 1.41 -14.04
C ILE A 69 36.37 0.22 -14.35
N ILE A 70 36.96 -0.92 -14.70
CA ILE A 70 36.22 -2.15 -15.07
C ILE A 70 35.37 -2.63 -13.88
N ILE A 71 35.97 -2.70 -12.71
CA ILE A 71 35.28 -3.12 -11.47
C ILE A 71 34.20 -2.08 -11.12
N SER A 72 34.48 -0.80 -11.27
CA SER A 72 33.51 0.26 -10.98
C SER A 72 32.27 0.17 -11.91
N ILE A 73 32.46 -0.12 -13.18
CA ILE A 73 31.35 -0.33 -14.12
C ILE A 73 30.50 -1.53 -13.71
N PHE A 74 31.12 -2.62 -13.25
CA PHE A 74 30.38 -3.78 -12.76
C PHE A 74 29.47 -3.42 -11.57
N TYR A 75 29.97 -2.67 -10.58
CA TYR A 75 29.16 -2.23 -9.45
C TYR A 75 28.05 -1.26 -9.83
N VAL A 76 28.28 -0.40 -10.82
CA VAL A 76 27.22 0.47 -11.37
C VAL A 76 26.10 -0.37 -12.00
N VAL A 77 26.43 -1.40 -12.76
CA VAL A 77 25.42 -2.30 -13.34
C VAL A 77 24.60 -2.98 -12.25
N VAL A 78 25.25 -3.50 -11.21
CA VAL A 78 24.56 -4.10 -10.06
C VAL A 78 23.65 -3.08 -9.37
N ALA A 79 24.13 -1.86 -9.12
CA ALA A 79 23.34 -0.80 -8.50
C ALA A 79 22.09 -0.47 -9.33
N VAL A 80 22.22 -0.31 -10.65
CA VAL A 80 21.10 -0.02 -11.56
C VAL A 80 20.07 -1.14 -11.58
N LEU A 81 20.46 -2.38 -11.37
CA LEU A 81 19.53 -3.51 -11.29
C LEU A 81 18.80 -3.57 -9.94
N VAL A 82 19.47 -3.21 -8.83
CA VAL A 82 18.93 -3.34 -7.47
C VAL A 82 18.05 -2.16 -7.08
N ILE A 83 18.39 -0.94 -7.49
CA ILE A 83 17.66 0.29 -7.09
C ILE A 83 16.18 0.25 -7.40
N PRO A 84 15.72 -0.17 -8.58
CA PRO A 84 14.30 -0.25 -8.88
C PRO A 84 13.55 -1.21 -7.96
N TYR A 85 14.18 -2.29 -7.55
CA TYR A 85 13.59 -3.23 -6.60
C TYR A 85 13.40 -2.60 -5.21
N LEU A 86 14.39 -1.88 -4.71
CA LEU A 86 14.29 -1.16 -3.43
C LEU A 86 13.20 -0.07 -3.48
N ALA A 87 13.11 0.66 -4.59
CA ALA A 87 12.05 1.65 -4.80
C ALA A 87 10.65 1.00 -4.74
N TYR A 88 10.48 -0.14 -5.40
CA TYR A 88 9.23 -0.91 -5.34
C TYR A 88 8.90 -1.35 -3.91
N LEU A 89 9.88 -1.89 -3.17
CA LEU A 89 9.66 -2.32 -1.78
C LEU A 89 9.24 -1.15 -0.89
N ARG A 90 9.85 0.03 -1.09
CA ARG A 90 9.46 1.25 -0.38
C ARG A 90 8.01 1.66 -0.69
N CYS A 91 7.65 1.71 -1.96
CA CYS A 91 6.27 2.02 -2.37
C CYS A 91 5.27 1.02 -1.79
N LYS A 92 5.59 -0.28 -1.86
CA LYS A 92 4.74 -1.33 -1.27
C LYS A 92 4.55 -1.13 0.24
N ARG A 93 5.61 -0.76 0.96
CA ARG A 93 5.52 -0.49 2.40
C ARG A 93 4.62 0.71 2.70
N VAL A 94 4.83 1.84 2.02
CA VAL A 94 4.02 3.05 2.20
C VAL A 94 2.55 2.76 1.91
N TYR A 95 2.26 2.01 0.85
CA TYR A 95 0.90 1.60 0.53
C TYR A 95 0.30 0.69 1.60
N SER A 96 1.06 -0.30 2.09
CA SER A 96 0.59 -1.18 3.17
C SER A 96 0.31 -0.41 4.47
N GLU A 97 1.13 0.57 4.81
CA GLU A 97 0.91 1.45 5.96
C GLU A 97 -0.36 2.31 5.77
N PHE A 98 -0.57 2.85 4.58
CA PHE A 98 -1.78 3.61 4.25
C PHE A 98 -3.05 2.73 4.35
N ILE A 99 -3.04 1.54 3.78
CA ILE A 99 -4.18 0.61 3.87
C ILE A 99 -4.46 0.24 5.33
N PHE A 100 -3.42 -0.03 6.12
CA PHE A 100 -3.58 -0.34 7.53
C PHE A 100 -4.24 0.82 8.31
N GLU A 101 -3.84 2.06 8.04
CA GLU A 101 -4.45 3.27 8.61
C GLU A 101 -5.93 3.38 8.21
N GLN A 102 -6.25 3.19 6.93
CA GLN A 102 -7.63 3.21 6.45
C GLN A 102 -8.49 2.11 7.09
N ILE A 103 -7.94 0.93 7.30
CA ILE A 103 -8.63 -0.18 7.98
C ILE A 103 -8.87 0.13 9.46
N GLN A 104 -7.95 0.81 10.14
CA GLN A 104 -8.18 1.28 11.52
C GLN A 104 -9.31 2.30 11.57
N VAL A 105 -9.30 3.29 10.67
CA VAL A 105 -10.36 4.30 10.56
C VAL A 105 -11.71 3.63 10.28
N TYR A 106 -11.74 2.69 9.35
CA TYR A 106 -12.93 1.89 9.05
C TYR A 106 -13.46 1.17 10.29
N THR A 107 -12.60 0.42 10.98
CA THR A 107 -12.98 -0.39 12.14
C THR A 107 -13.51 0.48 13.28
N THR A 108 -12.78 1.52 13.65
CA THR A 108 -13.17 2.43 14.73
C THR A 108 -14.50 3.13 14.44
N ASN A 109 -14.65 3.69 13.25
CA ASN A 109 -15.89 4.42 12.91
C ASN A 109 -17.07 3.46 12.74
N THR A 110 -16.87 2.25 12.22
CA THR A 110 -17.95 1.26 12.12
C THR A 110 -18.46 0.83 13.51
N ILE A 111 -17.56 0.65 14.49
CA ILE A 111 -17.95 0.36 15.88
C ILE A 111 -18.75 1.52 16.48
N MET A 112 -18.29 2.76 16.30
CA MET A 112 -18.97 3.93 16.80
C MET A 112 -20.37 4.08 16.20
N GLU A 113 -20.50 3.94 14.90
CA GLU A 113 -21.78 3.99 14.18
C GLU A 113 -22.70 2.83 14.58
N PHE A 114 -22.16 1.64 14.80
CA PHE A 114 -22.93 0.49 15.26
C PHE A 114 -23.49 0.69 16.68
N ALA A 115 -22.72 1.30 17.56
CA ALA A 115 -23.17 1.62 18.92
C ALA A 115 -24.40 2.56 18.94
N VAL A 116 -24.56 3.37 17.89
CA VAL A 116 -25.71 4.29 17.76
C VAL A 116 -26.85 3.69 16.95
N THR A 117 -26.52 2.99 15.85
CA THR A 117 -27.53 2.52 14.89
C THR A 117 -28.07 1.12 15.20
N GLU A 118 -27.32 0.32 15.96
CA GLU A 118 -27.56 -1.10 16.24
C GLU A 118 -27.79 -1.95 14.95
N SER A 119 -27.32 -1.44 13.81
CA SER A 119 -27.47 -2.08 12.52
C SER A 119 -26.17 -2.02 11.73
N PHE A 120 -25.64 -3.16 11.33
CA PHE A 120 -24.38 -3.23 10.59
C PHE A 120 -24.45 -2.48 9.25
N VAL A 121 -25.51 -2.64 8.48
CA VAL A 121 -25.65 -1.96 7.18
C VAL A 121 -25.75 -0.44 7.35
N LYS A 122 -26.54 0.03 8.33
CA LYS A 122 -26.62 1.48 8.64
C LYS A 122 -25.29 2.03 9.14
N SER A 123 -24.53 1.24 9.88
CA SER A 123 -23.18 1.63 10.31
C SER A 123 -22.23 1.80 9.14
N LEU A 124 -22.28 0.90 8.16
CA LEU A 124 -21.52 1.03 6.91
C LEU A 124 -21.90 2.30 6.13
N GLU A 125 -23.22 2.60 6.03
CA GLU A 125 -23.72 3.83 5.38
C GLU A 125 -23.25 5.08 6.11
N GLY A 126 -23.26 5.07 7.45
CA GLY A 126 -22.74 6.16 8.28
C GLY A 126 -21.25 6.41 8.01
N VAL A 127 -20.45 5.37 8.06
CA VAL A 127 -19.01 5.46 7.77
C VAL A 127 -18.73 5.90 6.35
N TYR A 128 -19.45 5.37 5.37
CA TYR A 128 -19.32 5.77 3.96
C TYR A 128 -19.64 7.26 3.77
N SER A 129 -20.70 7.74 4.42
CA SER A 129 -21.18 9.12 4.30
C SER A 129 -20.33 10.14 5.09
N SER A 130 -19.60 9.69 6.09
CA SER A 130 -18.77 10.56 6.95
C SER A 130 -17.58 11.19 6.23
N GLY A 131 -17.15 10.64 5.10
CA GLY A 131 -16.02 11.12 4.32
C GLY A 131 -14.65 10.92 4.98
N VAL A 132 -14.56 10.06 6.00
CA VAL A 132 -13.28 9.75 6.71
C VAL A 132 -12.44 8.70 6.01
N LEU A 133 -13.04 7.92 5.09
CA LEU A 133 -12.35 6.88 4.34
C LEU A 133 -11.90 7.38 2.98
N GLU A 134 -10.77 6.83 2.54
CA GLU A 134 -10.21 7.06 1.20
C GLU A 134 -10.21 5.75 0.40
N ASP A 135 -10.10 5.87 -0.94
CA ASP A 135 -9.96 4.71 -1.80
C ASP A 135 -8.62 3.98 -1.55
N PRO A 136 -8.59 2.65 -1.62
CA PRO A 136 -9.63 1.74 -2.12
C PRO A 136 -10.67 1.28 -1.07
N VAL A 137 -10.43 1.54 0.22
CA VAL A 137 -11.31 1.06 1.31
C VAL A 137 -12.70 1.68 1.21
N LEU A 138 -12.81 2.95 0.84
CA LEU A 138 -14.10 3.63 0.64
C LEU A 138 -14.97 2.90 -0.42
N SER A 139 -14.37 2.57 -1.57
CA SER A 139 -15.05 1.84 -2.64
C SER A 139 -15.48 0.45 -2.20
N ASP A 140 -14.67 -0.21 -1.36
CA ASP A 140 -14.98 -1.54 -0.84
C ASP A 140 -16.12 -1.51 0.16
N VAL A 141 -16.18 -0.50 1.02
CA VAL A 141 -17.32 -0.29 1.93
C VAL A 141 -18.62 -0.05 1.14
N LYS A 142 -18.54 0.75 0.07
CA LYS A 142 -19.69 0.91 -0.83
C LYS A 142 -20.14 -0.42 -1.43
N GLN A 143 -19.21 -1.24 -1.87
CA GLN A 143 -19.54 -2.57 -2.40
C GLN A 143 -20.17 -3.48 -1.34
N MET A 144 -19.71 -3.41 -0.09
CA MET A 144 -20.37 -4.15 1.01
C MET A 144 -21.82 -3.72 1.22
N ILE A 145 -22.09 -2.42 1.17
CA ILE A 145 -23.44 -1.87 1.28
C ILE A 145 -24.32 -2.41 0.13
N ASP A 146 -23.85 -2.28 -1.10
CA ASP A 146 -24.57 -2.73 -2.30
C ASP A 146 -24.86 -4.26 -2.24
N MET A 147 -23.89 -5.07 -1.85
CA MET A 147 -24.04 -6.52 -1.67
C MET A 147 -25.07 -6.84 -0.58
N SER A 148 -25.06 -6.12 0.53
CA SER A 148 -25.99 -6.34 1.64
C SER A 148 -27.45 -6.07 1.22
N TYR A 149 -27.67 -5.06 0.38
CA TYR A 149 -29.01 -4.76 -0.15
C TYR A 149 -29.47 -5.74 -1.24
N VAL A 150 -28.56 -6.11 -2.14
CA VAL A 150 -28.90 -7.01 -3.24
C VAL A 150 -29.19 -8.44 -2.74
N ASN A 151 -28.37 -8.94 -1.84
CA ASN A 151 -28.42 -10.33 -1.38
C ASN A 151 -29.30 -10.50 -0.12
N GLY A 152 -29.70 -9.40 0.52
CA GLY A 152 -30.44 -9.42 1.79
C GLY A 152 -29.67 -10.07 2.94
N SER A 153 -28.35 -10.26 2.80
CA SER A 153 -27.47 -10.90 3.76
C SER A 153 -26.17 -10.14 3.91
N VAL A 154 -25.80 -9.83 5.14
CA VAL A 154 -24.52 -9.21 5.46
C VAL A 154 -23.35 -10.19 5.44
N LYS A 155 -23.62 -11.49 5.41
CA LYS A 155 -22.57 -12.52 5.47
C LYS A 155 -21.61 -12.43 4.29
N GLU A 156 -22.14 -12.34 3.07
CA GLU A 156 -21.33 -12.27 1.86
C GLU A 156 -20.51 -10.98 1.77
N SER A 157 -21.07 -9.85 2.25
CA SER A 157 -20.35 -8.58 2.32
C SER A 157 -19.19 -8.64 3.31
N ILE A 158 -19.38 -9.27 4.47
CA ILE A 158 -18.35 -9.53 5.46
C ILE A 158 -17.25 -10.43 4.87
N GLU A 159 -17.61 -11.55 4.26
CA GLU A 159 -16.66 -12.46 3.64
C GLU A 159 -15.83 -11.78 2.53
N TYR A 160 -16.44 -10.89 1.76
CA TYR A 160 -15.74 -10.08 0.75
C TYR A 160 -14.64 -9.23 1.38
N MET A 161 -14.97 -8.48 2.42
CA MET A 161 -14.04 -7.57 3.09
C MET A 161 -12.93 -8.34 3.82
N ASP A 162 -13.28 -9.39 4.55
CA ASP A 162 -12.35 -10.25 5.31
C ASP A 162 -11.35 -10.99 4.40
N LYS A 163 -11.76 -11.35 3.19
CA LYS A 163 -10.88 -11.98 2.20
C LYS A 163 -9.90 -10.98 1.59
N LYS A 164 -10.35 -9.73 1.40
CA LYS A 164 -9.53 -8.68 0.79
C LYS A 164 -8.55 -8.07 1.78
N TYR A 165 -9.00 -7.88 3.01
CA TYR A 165 -8.24 -7.27 4.11
C TYR A 165 -8.09 -8.25 5.26
N ASP A 166 -7.00 -9.02 5.24
CA ASP A 166 -6.71 -10.07 6.21
C ASP A 166 -6.15 -9.51 7.53
N TYR A 167 -6.98 -8.70 8.23
CA TYR A 167 -6.66 -8.15 9.53
C TYR A 167 -7.53 -8.80 10.61
N HIS A 168 -6.89 -9.35 11.62
CA HIS A 168 -7.59 -10.06 12.70
C HIS A 168 -8.65 -9.20 13.40
N ILE A 169 -8.35 -7.90 13.60
CA ILE A 169 -9.26 -6.96 14.26
C ILE A 169 -10.55 -6.72 13.47
N VAL A 170 -10.44 -6.65 12.13
CA VAL A 170 -11.60 -6.51 11.24
C VAL A 170 -12.47 -7.75 11.29
N LYS A 171 -11.87 -8.93 11.22
CA LYS A 171 -12.58 -10.21 11.30
C LYS A 171 -13.32 -10.38 12.62
N ASN A 172 -12.68 -10.03 13.73
CA ASN A 172 -13.31 -10.08 15.05
C ASN A 172 -14.51 -9.13 15.15
N MET A 173 -14.36 -7.90 14.66
CA MET A 173 -15.45 -6.92 14.59
C MET A 173 -16.61 -7.43 13.74
N HIS A 174 -16.34 -7.92 12.54
CA HIS A 174 -17.36 -8.45 11.64
C HIS A 174 -18.08 -9.66 12.22
N GLN A 175 -17.35 -10.56 12.87
CA GLN A 175 -17.94 -11.74 13.53
C GLN A 175 -18.85 -11.31 14.67
N LEU A 176 -18.44 -10.34 15.49
CA LEU A 176 -19.25 -9.80 16.57
C LEU A 176 -20.54 -9.17 16.03
N PHE A 177 -20.44 -8.31 15.01
CA PHE A 177 -21.61 -7.66 14.43
C PHE A 177 -22.56 -8.67 13.78
N TYR A 178 -22.03 -9.70 13.17
CA TYR A 178 -22.85 -10.79 12.63
C TYR A 178 -23.60 -11.52 13.75
N GLN A 179 -22.92 -11.86 14.85
CA GLN A 179 -23.56 -12.50 15.99
C GLN A 179 -24.64 -11.62 16.63
N ILE A 180 -24.37 -10.35 16.86
CA ILE A 180 -25.35 -9.41 17.41
C ILE A 180 -26.58 -9.29 16.50
N THR A 181 -26.38 -9.21 15.19
CA THR A 181 -27.48 -9.08 14.22
C THR A 181 -28.35 -10.34 14.16
N GLN A 182 -27.75 -11.53 14.37
CA GLN A 182 -28.47 -12.81 14.32
C GLN A 182 -29.09 -13.21 15.66
N GLU A 183 -28.41 -12.98 16.76
CA GLU A 183 -28.74 -13.53 18.08
C GLU A 183 -29.32 -12.50 19.06
N GLY A 184 -29.21 -11.20 18.75
CA GLY A 184 -29.75 -10.13 19.60
C GLY A 184 -29.07 -10.06 20.98
N SER A 185 -27.74 -10.04 21.03
CA SER A 185 -26.96 -10.07 22.26
C SER A 185 -27.04 -8.79 23.09
N LEU A 186 -27.37 -8.93 24.38
CA LEU A 186 -27.43 -7.84 25.36
C LEU A 186 -26.04 -7.38 25.85
N ASP A 187 -25.00 -8.22 25.73
CA ASP A 187 -23.63 -7.93 26.20
C ASP A 187 -22.72 -7.30 25.13
N ALA A 188 -23.29 -6.89 24.02
CA ALA A 188 -22.54 -6.35 22.89
C ALA A 188 -21.77 -5.06 23.22
N LYS A 189 -22.32 -4.21 24.09
CA LYS A 189 -21.73 -2.90 24.38
C LYS A 189 -20.38 -3.02 25.08
N ASP A 190 -20.27 -3.88 26.09
CA ASP A 190 -19.01 -4.08 26.82
C ASP A 190 -17.93 -4.68 25.92
N THR A 191 -18.34 -5.58 25.02
CA THR A 191 -17.41 -6.17 24.02
C THR A 191 -16.96 -5.15 22.97
N LEU A 192 -17.87 -4.26 22.53
CA LEU A 192 -17.54 -3.17 21.62
C LEU A 192 -16.58 -2.15 22.25
N ASP A 193 -16.82 -1.78 23.52
CA ASP A 193 -15.95 -0.86 24.26
C ASP A 193 -14.55 -1.47 24.46
N ALA A 194 -14.46 -2.77 24.76
CA ALA A 194 -13.19 -3.49 24.86
C ALA A 194 -12.44 -3.52 23.51
N MET A 195 -13.15 -3.70 22.40
CA MET A 195 -12.55 -3.65 21.06
C MET A 195 -12.01 -2.26 20.71
N LEU A 196 -12.68 -1.19 21.10
CA LEU A 196 -12.17 0.18 20.90
C LEU A 196 -10.86 0.41 21.66
N VAL A 197 -10.76 -0.08 22.90
CA VAL A 197 -9.53 -0.01 23.69
C VAL A 197 -8.39 -0.78 23.02
N ASP A 198 -8.66 -1.97 22.48
CA ASP A 198 -7.67 -2.77 21.76
C ASP A 198 -7.18 -2.08 20.48
N ILE A 199 -8.08 -1.40 19.76
CA ILE A 199 -7.72 -0.62 18.58
C ILE A 199 -6.83 0.56 18.95
N ASP A 200 -7.18 1.31 19.99
CA ASP A 200 -6.39 2.45 20.44
C ASP A 200 -4.98 2.02 20.87
N ALA A 201 -4.85 0.89 21.56
CA ALA A 201 -3.56 0.31 21.96
C ALA A 201 -2.72 -0.10 20.72
N LEU A 202 -3.35 -0.67 19.68
CA LEU A 202 -2.68 -1.01 18.44
C LEU A 202 -2.21 0.23 17.68
N VAL A 203 -3.05 1.27 17.61
CA VAL A 203 -2.71 2.56 16.97
C VAL A 203 -1.51 3.18 17.68
N GLU A 204 -1.53 3.25 19.01
CA GLU A 204 -0.43 3.80 19.79
C GLU A 204 0.87 2.99 19.59
N GLY A 205 0.78 1.66 19.54
CA GLY A 205 1.92 0.78 19.27
C GLY A 205 2.56 1.04 17.91
N VAL A 206 1.74 1.20 16.87
CA VAL A 206 2.23 1.51 15.51
C VAL A 206 2.84 2.91 15.43
N TYR A 207 2.24 3.92 16.09
CA TYR A 207 2.81 5.26 16.14
C TYR A 207 4.14 5.29 16.89
N ARG A 208 4.25 4.57 17.99
CA ARG A 208 5.49 4.48 18.78
C ARG A 208 6.62 3.81 17.99
N ASP A 209 6.33 2.72 17.29
CA ASP A 209 7.30 2.04 16.42
C ASP A 209 7.71 2.91 15.19
N ARG A 210 6.82 3.79 14.73
CA ARG A 210 7.10 4.79 13.69
C ARG A 210 8.03 5.91 14.21
N MET A 211 7.77 6.42 15.40
CA MET A 211 8.60 7.45 16.05
C MET A 211 10.00 6.93 16.36
N ASP A 212 10.11 5.72 16.91
CA ASP A 212 11.40 5.09 17.21
C ASP A 212 12.24 4.90 15.94
N ARG A 213 11.61 4.47 14.84
CA ARG A 213 12.32 4.36 13.55
C ARG A 213 12.73 5.70 12.95
N SER A 214 11.96 6.77 13.16
CA SER A 214 12.31 8.10 12.66
C SER A 214 13.40 8.78 13.48
N ALA A 215 13.58 8.40 14.73
CA ALA A 215 14.64 8.91 15.61
C ALA A 215 16.03 8.30 15.31
N PHE A 216 16.08 7.21 14.55
CA PHE A 216 17.32 6.54 14.11
C PHE A 216 17.77 6.92 12.68
N HIS A 217 17.11 7.89 12.05
CA HIS A 217 17.46 8.48 10.75
C HIS A 217 17.71 9.97 10.84
#